data_75549fbb59ffdab0464ff21f38e079b7
#
_entry.id   75549fbb59ffdab0464ff21f38e079b7
#
_cell.length_a   1.000
_cell.length_b   1.000
_cell.length_c   1.000
_cell.angle_alpha   90.00
_cell.angle_beta   90.00
_cell.angle_gamma   90.00
#
_symmetry.space_group_name_H-M   'P 1'
#
loop_
_entity.id
_entity.type
_entity.pdbx_description
1 polymer ?
#
loop_
_entity_poly.entity_id
_entity_poly.type
_entity_poly.pdbx_seq_one_letter_code
_entity_poly.pdbx_strand_id
1 'polypeptide(L)'
;MVDQNSQFYAILTNVGAAKQANADALGIAWKITQLGVGDANGNDPTPNATQVSLINEWRRAPLNQLKVDDKNSAVIVAEQVIPAEVGGHWIREIALYDADGDMVAVANCAPTYKPLLSQGSGRTQVVRMNLGKL
;
A
#
# COMPACT_ATOMS: atom_id res chain seq x y z
N MET A 1 11.95 -3.05 2.76
CA MET A 1 11.96 -3.86 3.98
C MET A 1 12.11 -2.97 5.19
N VAL A 2 11.37 -3.28 6.22
CA VAL A 2 11.40 -2.53 7.47
C VAL A 2 12.28 -3.28 8.46
N ASP A 3 13.25 -2.62 9.06
CA ASP A 3 13.99 -3.18 10.18
C ASP A 3 13.43 -2.64 11.50
N GLN A 4 13.93 -3.15 12.63
CA GLN A 4 13.41 -2.78 13.94
C GLN A 4 13.66 -1.31 14.31
N ASN A 5 14.53 -0.62 13.57
CA ASN A 5 14.84 0.78 13.81
C ASN A 5 14.12 1.70 12.84
N SER A 6 13.42 1.14 11.85
CA SER A 6 12.72 1.94 10.86
C SER A 6 11.40 2.47 11.43
N GLN A 7 11.13 3.74 11.17
CA GLN A 7 9.83 4.33 11.50
C GLN A 7 8.80 4.12 10.38
N PHE A 8 9.22 3.55 9.24
CA PHE A 8 8.33 3.28 8.11
C PHE A 8 8.16 1.77 7.95
N TYR A 9 6.91 1.33 7.95
CA TYR A 9 6.60 -0.10 7.91
C TYR A 9 5.20 -0.36 7.37
N ALA A 10 4.97 -1.61 6.98
CA ALA A 10 3.68 -2.10 6.52
C ALA A 10 3.18 -3.20 7.44
N ILE A 11 1.89 -3.22 7.69
CA ILE A 11 1.24 -4.25 8.51
C ILE A 11 -0.04 -4.72 7.85
N LEU A 12 -0.46 -5.95 8.17
CA LEU A 12 -1.83 -6.38 7.90
C LEU A 12 -2.77 -5.69 8.88
N THR A 13 -3.94 -5.30 8.38
CA THR A 13 -5.03 -4.89 9.27
C THR A 13 -5.63 -6.12 9.93
N ASN A 14 -6.44 -5.93 10.96
CA ASN A 14 -7.15 -7.05 11.59
C ASN A 14 -8.02 -7.79 10.57
N VAL A 15 -8.70 -7.05 9.69
CA VAL A 15 -9.50 -7.63 8.60
C VAL A 15 -8.60 -8.43 7.65
N GLY A 16 -7.45 -7.87 7.27
CA GLY A 16 -6.51 -8.55 6.39
C GLY A 16 -5.96 -9.83 6.99
N ALA A 17 -5.59 -9.81 8.27
CA ALA A 17 -5.08 -10.99 8.95
C ALA A 17 -6.14 -12.11 9.02
N ALA A 18 -7.38 -11.75 9.31
CA ALA A 18 -8.47 -12.71 9.35
C ALA A 18 -8.74 -13.32 7.97
N LYS A 19 -8.72 -12.49 6.92
CA LYS A 19 -8.94 -12.98 5.55
C LYS A 19 -7.79 -13.86 5.08
N GLN A 20 -6.56 -13.53 5.42
CA GLN A 20 -5.42 -14.37 5.07
C GLN A 20 -5.51 -15.74 5.74
N ALA A 21 -5.80 -15.77 7.03
CA ALA A 21 -5.95 -17.02 7.77
C ALA A 21 -7.08 -17.87 7.20
N ASN A 22 -8.19 -17.25 6.83
CA ASN A 22 -9.34 -17.96 6.24
C ASN A 22 -9.00 -18.52 4.85
N ALA A 23 -8.30 -17.75 4.02
CA ALA A 23 -7.88 -18.21 2.71
C ALA A 23 -6.91 -19.39 2.82
N ASP A 24 -5.96 -19.33 3.74
CA ASP A 24 -5.00 -20.39 3.99
C ASP A 24 -5.71 -21.67 4.47
N ALA A 25 -6.66 -21.54 5.38
CA ALA A 25 -7.42 -22.67 5.91
C ALA A 25 -8.27 -23.36 4.83
N LEU A 26 -8.80 -22.58 3.89
CA LEU A 26 -9.64 -23.10 2.82
C LEU A 26 -8.86 -23.50 1.57
N GLY A 27 -7.54 -23.21 1.54
CA GLY A 27 -6.71 -23.53 0.38
C GLY A 27 -7.06 -22.71 -0.85
N ILE A 28 -7.63 -21.53 -0.68
CA ILE A 28 -8.03 -20.65 -1.79
C ILE A 28 -7.09 -19.45 -1.90
N ALA A 29 -7.03 -18.88 -3.12
CA ALA A 29 -6.24 -17.69 -3.36
C ALA A 29 -6.92 -16.47 -2.74
N TRP A 30 -6.13 -15.65 -2.06
CA TRP A 30 -6.61 -14.38 -1.53
C TRP A 30 -6.29 -13.29 -2.56
N LYS A 31 -7.33 -12.57 -3.00
CA LYS A 31 -7.19 -11.61 -4.09
C LYS A 31 -7.04 -10.19 -3.57
N ILE A 32 -5.81 -9.68 -3.64
CA ILE A 32 -5.50 -8.27 -3.41
C ILE A 32 -5.52 -7.60 -4.78
N THR A 33 -6.37 -6.59 -4.97
CA THR A 33 -6.66 -6.05 -6.29
C THR A 33 -6.29 -4.59 -6.48
N GLN A 34 -6.26 -3.78 -5.42
CA GLN A 34 -6.05 -2.34 -5.53
C GLN A 34 -5.06 -1.84 -4.50
N LEU A 35 -4.40 -0.74 -4.84
CA LEU A 35 -3.52 0.00 -3.95
C LEU A 35 -4.01 1.44 -3.87
N GLY A 36 -4.10 1.98 -2.65
CA GLY A 36 -4.45 3.37 -2.42
C GLY A 36 -3.29 4.14 -1.84
N VAL A 37 -3.22 5.43 -2.13
CA VAL A 37 -2.24 6.34 -1.58
C VAL A 37 -2.93 7.57 -1.02
N GLY A 38 -2.35 8.15 0.03
CA GLY A 38 -2.88 9.32 0.68
C GLY A 38 -1.80 10.20 1.27
N ASP A 39 -2.17 11.41 1.67
CA ASP A 39 -1.24 12.37 2.25
C ASP A 39 -1.31 12.49 3.77
N ALA A 40 -2.18 11.72 4.40
CA ALA A 40 -2.37 11.71 5.85
C ALA A 40 -2.63 13.12 6.42
N ASN A 41 -3.25 13.99 5.63
CA ASN A 41 -3.54 15.39 5.99
C ASN A 41 -2.27 16.16 6.41
N GLY A 42 -1.12 15.81 5.82
CA GLY A 42 0.14 16.50 6.09
C GLY A 42 0.89 16.01 7.32
N ASN A 43 0.43 14.96 7.96
CA ASN A 43 1.06 14.39 9.15
C ASN A 43 1.81 13.10 8.81
N ASP A 44 2.69 12.69 9.71
CA ASP A 44 3.36 11.39 9.59
C ASP A 44 2.49 10.35 10.27
N PRO A 45 1.86 9.45 9.51
CA PRO A 45 0.93 8.49 10.11
C PRO A 45 1.67 7.32 10.73
N THR A 46 1.02 6.69 11.72
CA THR A 46 1.46 5.44 12.29
C THR A 46 0.43 4.37 11.92
N PRO A 47 0.81 3.36 11.11
CA PRO A 47 -0.12 2.30 10.75
C PRO A 47 -0.67 1.59 11.99
N ASN A 48 -1.96 1.30 11.95
CA ASN A 48 -2.65 0.64 13.05
C ASN A 48 -3.52 -0.50 12.50
N ALA A 49 -3.41 -1.66 13.10
CA ALA A 49 -4.11 -2.86 12.65
C ALA A 49 -5.64 -2.71 12.68
N THR A 50 -6.17 -1.78 13.47
CA THR A 50 -7.62 -1.52 13.53
C THR A 50 -8.11 -0.62 12.41
N GLN A 51 -7.22 -0.05 11.59
CA GLN A 51 -7.62 0.83 10.50
C GLN A 51 -8.48 0.12 9.46
N VAL A 52 -9.43 0.84 8.92
CA VAL A 52 -10.29 0.39 7.82
C VAL A 52 -10.22 1.32 6.62
N SER A 53 -9.52 2.44 6.75
CA SER A 53 -9.33 3.42 5.68
C SER A 53 -8.04 4.21 5.92
N LEU A 54 -7.52 4.83 4.84
CA LEU A 54 -6.45 5.81 4.97
C LEU A 54 -6.99 7.10 5.61
N ILE A 55 -6.09 7.90 6.17
CA ILE A 55 -6.46 9.17 6.79
C ILE A 55 -7.01 10.14 5.74
N ASN A 56 -6.32 10.25 4.60
CA ASN A 56 -6.79 11.08 3.49
C ASN A 56 -6.31 10.50 2.16
N GLU A 57 -7.10 9.58 1.61
CA GLU A 57 -6.78 8.92 0.35
C GLU A 57 -7.09 9.85 -0.82
N TRP A 58 -6.13 10.00 -1.76
CA TRP A 58 -6.38 10.78 -2.97
C TRP A 58 -6.34 9.95 -4.25
N ARG A 59 -5.91 8.69 -4.17
CA ARG A 59 -5.93 7.78 -5.32
C ARG A 59 -6.10 6.35 -4.86
N ARG A 60 -6.97 5.62 -5.54
CA ARG A 60 -7.13 4.17 -5.40
C ARG A 60 -7.26 3.60 -6.80
N ALA A 61 -6.41 2.66 -7.16
CA ALA A 61 -6.38 2.10 -8.50
C ALA A 61 -5.86 0.66 -8.46
N PRO A 62 -6.08 -0.11 -9.54
CA PRO A 62 -5.59 -1.48 -9.60
C PRO A 62 -4.08 -1.57 -9.44
N LEU A 63 -3.62 -2.71 -8.97
CA LEU A 63 -2.20 -3.04 -8.92
C LEU A 63 -1.67 -3.29 -10.32
N ASN A 64 -0.44 -2.86 -10.55
CA ASN A 64 0.30 -3.23 -11.76
C ASN A 64 1.07 -4.52 -11.56
N GLN A 65 1.44 -4.83 -10.31
CA GLN A 65 2.16 -6.05 -10.00
C GLN A 65 1.91 -6.47 -8.56
N LEU A 66 1.78 -7.77 -8.37
CA LEU A 66 1.72 -8.40 -7.04
C LEU A 66 2.52 -9.69 -7.14
N LYS A 67 3.60 -9.80 -6.39
CA LYS A 67 4.47 -10.98 -6.45
C LYS A 67 5.12 -11.26 -5.12
N VAL A 68 5.65 -12.48 -4.97
CA VAL A 68 6.51 -12.84 -3.86
C VAL A 68 7.90 -12.26 -4.14
N ASP A 69 8.55 -11.69 -3.14
CA ASP A 69 9.89 -11.14 -3.30
C ASP A 69 10.89 -12.23 -3.69
N ASP A 70 11.76 -11.92 -4.67
CA ASP A 70 12.74 -12.87 -5.19
C ASP A 70 13.76 -13.31 -4.14
N LYS A 71 14.04 -12.44 -3.18
CA LYS A 71 15.07 -12.68 -2.16
C LYS A 71 14.51 -13.19 -0.84
N ASN A 72 13.23 -13.01 -0.61
CA ASN A 72 12.60 -13.40 0.65
C ASN A 72 11.16 -13.85 0.39
N SER A 73 10.94 -15.16 0.38
CA SER A 73 9.63 -15.75 0.08
C SER A 73 8.57 -15.44 1.15
N ALA A 74 8.97 -14.86 2.28
CA ALA A 74 8.03 -14.43 3.31
C ALA A 74 7.52 -13.01 3.09
N VAL A 75 7.90 -12.36 2.00
CA VAL A 75 7.51 -10.98 1.67
C VAL A 75 6.74 -10.96 0.36
N ILE A 76 5.62 -10.24 0.36
CA ILE A 76 4.84 -9.93 -0.85
C ILE A 76 5.15 -8.50 -1.25
N VAL A 77 5.41 -8.30 -2.54
CA VAL A 77 5.65 -6.97 -3.11
C VAL A 77 4.45 -6.58 -3.95
N ALA A 78 3.82 -5.47 -3.61
CA ALA A 78 2.71 -4.89 -4.36
C ALA A 78 3.17 -3.56 -4.97
N GLU A 79 2.88 -3.36 -6.25
CA GLU A 79 3.30 -2.17 -6.97
C GLU A 79 2.14 -1.55 -7.75
N GLN A 80 2.15 -0.22 -7.82
CA GLN A 80 1.25 0.54 -8.67
C GLN A 80 2.04 1.65 -9.33
N VAL A 81 1.79 1.87 -10.62
CA VAL A 81 2.36 3.00 -11.35
C VAL A 81 1.34 4.13 -11.35
N ILE A 82 1.74 5.29 -10.86
CA ILE A 82 0.92 6.50 -10.92
C ILE A 82 1.34 7.26 -12.17
N PRO A 83 0.45 7.45 -13.16
CA PRO A 83 0.83 8.10 -14.42
C PRO A 83 1.13 9.57 -14.26
N ALA A 84 1.79 10.15 -15.26
CA ALA A 84 2.28 11.53 -15.21
C ALA A 84 1.17 12.57 -15.02
N GLU A 85 -0.01 12.31 -15.58
CA GLU A 85 -1.16 13.22 -15.50
C GLU A 85 -1.90 13.19 -14.16
N VAL A 86 -1.53 12.29 -13.27
CA VAL A 86 -2.11 12.19 -11.92
C VAL A 86 -1.07 12.65 -10.91
N GLY A 87 -1.43 13.60 -10.05
CA GLY A 87 -0.47 14.06 -9.05
C GLY A 87 -0.86 15.38 -8.42
N GLY A 88 0.15 16.16 -8.01
CA GLY A 88 -0.07 17.37 -7.24
C GLY A 88 -0.32 17.10 -5.77
N HIS A 89 0.07 15.93 -5.30
CA HIS A 89 -0.21 15.48 -3.93
C HIS A 89 1.01 14.81 -3.32
N TRP A 90 1.05 14.81 -2.00
CA TRP A 90 2.06 14.09 -1.25
C TRP A 90 1.60 12.66 -0.96
N ILE A 91 2.54 11.74 -0.88
CA ILE A 91 2.31 10.36 -0.48
C ILE A 91 2.97 10.16 0.88
N ARG A 92 2.16 9.83 1.89
CA ARG A 92 2.63 9.54 3.25
C ARG A 92 2.04 8.24 3.80
N GLU A 93 1.02 7.72 3.14
CA GLU A 93 0.31 6.51 3.55
C GLU A 93 -0.07 5.70 2.33
N ILE A 94 -0.05 4.38 2.48
CA ILE A 94 -0.33 3.43 1.41
C ILE A 94 -1.22 2.33 1.96
N ALA A 95 -2.17 1.87 1.17
CA ALA A 95 -3.06 0.77 1.56
C ALA A 95 -3.21 -0.24 0.45
N LEU A 96 -3.48 -1.48 0.83
CA LEU A 96 -3.89 -2.53 -0.10
C LEU A 96 -5.33 -2.92 0.20
N TYR A 97 -6.08 -3.16 -0.88
CA TYR A 97 -7.51 -3.54 -0.82
C TYR A 97 -7.71 -4.86 -1.55
N ASP A 98 -8.60 -5.68 -1.03
CA ASP A 98 -8.94 -6.93 -1.69
C ASP A 98 -10.13 -6.77 -2.65
N ALA A 99 -10.55 -7.87 -3.26
CA ALA A 99 -11.65 -7.87 -4.22
C ALA A 99 -12.99 -7.43 -3.61
N ASP A 100 -13.15 -7.55 -2.30
CA ASP A 100 -14.33 -7.09 -1.59
C ASP A 100 -14.29 -5.60 -1.26
N GLY A 101 -13.15 -4.93 -1.52
CA GLY A 101 -12.98 -3.52 -1.22
C GLY A 101 -12.53 -3.22 0.20
N ASP A 102 -12.20 -4.24 0.98
CA ASP A 102 -11.72 -4.06 2.35
C ASP A 102 -10.24 -3.74 2.38
N MET A 103 -9.85 -2.83 3.27
CA MET A 103 -8.44 -2.50 3.49
C MET A 103 -7.78 -3.65 4.27
N VAL A 104 -6.84 -4.33 3.63
CA VAL A 104 -6.22 -5.52 4.19
C VAL A 104 -4.80 -5.29 4.68
N ALA A 105 -4.17 -4.21 4.22
CA ALA A 105 -2.84 -3.82 4.68
C ALA A 105 -2.72 -2.30 4.65
N VAL A 106 -1.86 -1.76 5.50
CA VAL A 106 -1.61 -0.33 5.57
C VAL A 106 -0.13 -0.10 5.88
N ALA A 107 0.43 0.94 5.28
CA ALA A 107 1.83 1.31 5.46
C ALA A 107 1.96 2.83 5.56
N ASN A 108 3.04 3.26 6.20
CA ASN A 108 3.50 4.63 6.06
C ASN A 108 4.77 4.63 5.21
N CYS A 109 5.16 5.80 4.74
CA CYS A 109 6.40 5.97 3.99
C CYS A 109 6.97 7.37 4.21
N ALA A 110 8.23 7.55 3.84
CA ALA A 110 8.83 8.89 3.83
C ALA A 110 8.00 9.79 2.91
N PRO A 111 7.68 11.02 3.33
CA PRO A 111 6.87 11.91 2.50
C PRO A 111 7.48 12.07 1.10
N THR A 112 6.67 11.79 0.08
CA THR A 112 7.08 11.83 -1.31
C THR A 112 6.08 12.65 -2.10
N TYR A 113 6.51 13.68 -2.82
CA TYR A 113 5.63 14.48 -3.65
C TYR A 113 5.52 13.86 -5.04
N LYS A 114 4.27 13.62 -5.49
CA LYS A 114 4.02 13.18 -6.86
C LYS A 114 3.66 14.41 -7.70
N PRO A 115 4.57 14.87 -8.57
CA PRO A 115 4.27 16.04 -9.39
C PRO A 115 3.21 15.73 -10.43
N LEU A 116 2.52 16.80 -10.87
CA LEU A 116 1.56 16.74 -11.95
C LEU A 116 2.26 17.15 -13.24
N LEU A 117 1.86 16.58 -14.38
CA LEU A 117 2.48 16.91 -15.67
C LEU A 117 2.45 18.41 -15.94
N SER A 118 1.35 19.09 -15.59
CA SER A 118 1.20 20.54 -15.78
C SER A 118 2.18 21.36 -14.92
N GLN A 119 2.87 20.74 -13.98
CA GLN A 119 3.89 21.42 -13.15
C GLN A 119 5.29 21.31 -13.75
N GLY A 120 5.38 20.94 -15.03
CA GLY A 120 6.60 20.96 -15.81
C GLY A 120 7.53 19.77 -15.64
N SER A 121 7.44 19.06 -14.55
CA SER A 121 8.28 17.90 -14.28
C SER A 121 7.45 16.66 -13.95
N GLY A 122 6.24 16.60 -14.48
CA GLY A 122 5.38 15.44 -14.32
C GLY A 122 6.06 14.19 -14.85
N ARG A 123 6.00 13.12 -14.05
CA ARG A 123 6.59 11.84 -14.40
C ARG A 123 5.75 10.73 -13.77
N THR A 124 5.95 9.51 -14.26
CA THR A 124 5.37 8.35 -13.59
C THR A 124 6.07 8.12 -12.25
N GLN A 125 5.32 7.60 -11.30
CA GLN A 125 5.84 7.27 -9.97
C GLN A 125 5.45 5.83 -9.67
N VAL A 126 6.42 5.01 -9.33
CA VAL A 126 6.14 3.65 -8.86
C VAL A 126 5.97 3.69 -7.35
N VAL A 127 4.84 3.21 -6.88
CA VAL A 127 4.57 3.05 -5.45
C VAL A 127 4.64 1.57 -5.12
N ARG A 128 5.42 1.23 -4.12
CA ARG A 128 5.66 -0.16 -3.74
C ARG A 128 5.40 -0.36 -2.26
N MET A 129 4.69 -1.42 -1.93
CA MET A 129 4.55 -1.88 -0.56
C MET A 129 5.15 -3.27 -0.43
N ASN A 130 6.08 -3.44 0.51
CA ASN A 130 6.62 -4.74 0.88
C ASN A 130 5.93 -5.18 2.16
N LEU A 131 5.20 -6.28 2.08
CA LEU A 131 4.39 -6.76 3.19
C LEU A 131 4.86 -8.15 3.61
N GLY A 132 5.27 -8.29 4.88
CA GLY A 132 5.62 -9.60 5.43
C GLY A 132 4.38 -10.48 5.57
N LYS A 133 4.49 -11.74 5.19
CA LYS A 133 3.43 -12.72 5.42
C LYS A 133 3.41 -13.13 6.89
N LEU A 134 2.24 -13.42 7.40
CA LEU A 134 2.09 -14.01 8.72
C LEU A 134 2.43 -15.49 8.70
#